data_2db09e16c59b30b04224d46c0525145e
#
_entry.id   2db09e16c59b30b04224d46c0525145e
#
_cell.length_a   1.000
_cell.length_b   1.000
_cell.length_c   1.000
_cell.angle_alpha   90.00
_cell.angle_beta   90.00
_cell.angle_gamma   90.00
#
_symmetry.space_group_name_H-M   'P 1'
#
loop_
_entity.id
_entity.type
_entity.pdbx_description
1 polymer ?
#
loop_
_entity_poly.entity_id
_entity_poly.type
_entity_poly.pdbx_seq_one_letter_code
_entity_poly.pdbx_strand_id
1 'polypeptide(L)'
;MDVMELDAEIQRVQRELNRTIRQRRDDLKAQEHLTRFAEQLRAKAQSTNAIPEKTMGEISKKLAQVRVGERFKQNYYNQVKNILFGAPYANAAEHMWEALREAQQKSLDCEELAKRAQQAILRLQEKLENLKAERERLQAGGGFR
;
A
#
# COMPACT_ATOMS: atom_id res chain seq x y z
N MET A 1 31.51 31.67 -6.93
CA MET A 1 31.84 30.40 -6.24
C MET A 1 33.16 29.89 -6.77
N ASP A 2 34.12 29.63 -5.93
CA ASP A 2 35.39 29.05 -6.33
C ASP A 2 35.30 27.51 -6.45
N VAL A 3 36.41 26.88 -6.92
CA VAL A 3 36.45 25.42 -7.11
C VAL A 3 36.23 24.67 -5.81
N MET A 4 36.75 25.18 -4.70
CA MET A 4 36.63 24.56 -3.39
C MET A 4 35.17 24.60 -2.90
N GLU A 5 34.48 25.73 -3.08
CA GLU A 5 33.06 25.90 -2.77
C GLU A 5 32.19 25.02 -3.67
N LEU A 6 32.51 24.91 -4.97
CA LEU A 6 31.83 24.03 -5.90
C LEU A 6 31.98 22.54 -5.51
N ASP A 7 33.19 22.13 -5.11
CA ASP A 7 33.42 20.76 -4.65
C ASP A 7 32.58 20.42 -3.41
N ALA A 8 32.50 21.35 -2.46
CA ALA A 8 31.67 21.18 -1.27
C ALA A 8 30.19 21.07 -1.62
N GLU A 9 29.72 21.91 -2.55
CA GLU A 9 28.32 21.88 -3.00
C GLU A 9 28.01 20.61 -3.78
N ILE A 10 28.91 20.15 -4.65
CA ILE A 10 28.78 18.89 -5.38
C ILE A 10 28.64 17.72 -4.39
N GLN A 11 29.47 17.66 -3.36
CA GLN A 11 29.38 16.62 -2.34
C GLN A 11 28.07 16.67 -1.56
N ARG A 12 27.60 17.87 -1.24
CA ARG A 12 26.32 18.07 -0.57
C ARG A 12 25.15 17.55 -1.41
N VAL A 13 25.10 17.96 -2.68
CA VAL A 13 24.05 17.53 -3.62
C VAL A 13 24.12 16.02 -3.86
N GLN A 14 25.31 15.45 -3.97
CA GLN A 14 25.49 14.00 -4.14
C GLN A 14 24.94 13.23 -2.94
N ARG A 15 25.19 13.69 -1.73
CA ARG A 15 24.65 13.06 -0.50
C ARG A 15 23.13 13.14 -0.44
N GLU A 16 22.57 14.30 -0.79
CA GLU A 16 21.12 14.49 -0.85
C GLU A 16 20.49 13.59 -1.90
N LEU A 17 21.10 13.48 -3.08
CA LEU A 17 20.66 12.59 -4.15
C LEU A 17 20.65 11.13 -3.68
N ASN A 18 21.73 10.66 -3.05
CA ASN A 18 21.81 9.29 -2.55
C ASN A 18 20.76 9.00 -1.48
N ARG A 19 20.49 9.95 -0.61
CA ARG A 19 19.43 9.85 0.42
C ARG A 19 18.05 9.76 -0.22
N THR A 20 17.77 10.60 -1.21
CA THR A 20 16.48 10.62 -1.92
C THR A 20 16.24 9.33 -2.69
N ILE A 21 17.30 8.78 -3.33
CA ILE A 21 17.23 7.48 -4.02
C ILE A 21 16.86 6.36 -3.04
N ARG A 22 17.48 6.34 -1.85
CA ARG A 22 17.15 5.36 -0.82
C ARG A 22 15.72 5.51 -0.33
N GLN A 23 15.27 6.73 -0.10
CA GLN A 23 13.89 7.01 0.33
C GLN A 23 12.87 6.53 -0.70
N ARG A 24 13.08 6.82 -1.97
CA ARG A 24 12.21 6.34 -3.05
C ARG A 24 12.13 4.81 -3.07
N ARG A 25 13.26 4.14 -2.90
CA ARG A 25 13.31 2.67 -2.84
C ARG A 25 12.50 2.14 -1.66
N ASP A 26 12.63 2.77 -0.49
CA ASP A 26 11.88 2.37 0.71
C ASP A 26 10.39 2.60 0.54
N ASP A 27 9.98 3.72 -0.06
CA ASP A 27 8.58 4.03 -0.37
C ASP A 27 7.98 3.01 -1.35
N LEU A 28 8.72 2.59 -2.38
CA LEU A 28 8.28 1.58 -3.33
C LEU A 28 8.14 0.20 -2.67
N LYS A 29 9.05 -0.17 -1.76
CA LYS A 29 8.93 -1.41 -0.99
C LYS A 29 7.72 -1.37 -0.06
N ALA A 30 7.49 -0.25 0.62
CA ALA A 30 6.32 -0.08 1.46
C ALA A 30 5.03 -0.20 0.66
N GLN A 31 4.97 0.41 -0.52
CA GLN A 31 3.84 0.28 -1.44
C GLN A 31 3.58 -1.18 -1.83
N GLU A 32 4.62 -1.91 -2.18
CA GLU A 32 4.51 -3.33 -2.55
C GLU A 32 3.96 -4.17 -1.39
N HIS A 33 4.48 -3.98 -0.17
CA HIS A 33 3.99 -4.68 1.01
C HIS A 33 2.54 -4.36 1.32
N LEU A 34 2.14 -3.10 1.22
CA LEU A 34 0.76 -2.67 1.45
C LEU A 34 -0.19 -3.23 0.39
N THR A 35 0.23 -3.27 -0.86
CA THR A 35 -0.56 -3.87 -1.95
C THR A 35 -0.79 -5.35 -1.72
N ARG A 36 0.25 -6.10 -1.35
CA ARG A 36 0.14 -7.54 -1.01
C ARG A 36 -0.78 -7.76 0.20
N PHE A 37 -0.62 -6.95 1.24
CA PHE A 37 -1.47 -7.02 2.41
C PHE A 37 -2.93 -6.78 2.06
N ALA A 38 -3.22 -5.76 1.24
CA ALA A 38 -4.57 -5.46 0.77
C ALA A 38 -5.18 -6.61 -0.02
N GLU A 39 -4.41 -7.25 -0.90
CA GLU A 39 -4.85 -8.41 -1.68
C GLU A 39 -5.19 -9.61 -0.78
N GLN A 40 -4.32 -9.90 0.19
CA GLN A 40 -4.55 -10.98 1.16
C GLN A 40 -5.78 -10.70 2.02
N LEU A 41 -5.97 -9.47 2.46
CA LEU A 41 -7.11 -9.08 3.27
C LEU A 41 -8.41 -9.15 2.47
N ARG A 42 -8.38 -8.75 1.19
CA ARG A 42 -9.53 -8.87 0.29
C ARG A 42 -9.93 -10.32 0.09
N ALA A 43 -8.96 -11.21 -0.14
CA ALA A 43 -9.21 -12.64 -0.29
C ALA A 43 -9.84 -13.24 0.97
N LYS A 44 -9.35 -12.87 2.16
CA LYS A 44 -9.94 -13.30 3.43
C LYS A 44 -11.35 -12.77 3.64
N ALA A 45 -11.59 -11.50 3.33
CA ALA A 45 -12.92 -10.90 3.43
C ALA A 45 -13.93 -11.59 2.53
N GLN A 46 -13.57 -11.88 1.28
CA GLN A 46 -14.40 -12.60 0.34
C GLN A 46 -14.69 -14.04 0.81
N SER A 47 -13.66 -14.74 1.28
CA SER A 47 -13.80 -16.10 1.83
C SER A 47 -14.70 -16.11 3.06
N THR A 48 -14.54 -15.17 3.98
CA THR A 48 -15.36 -15.04 5.19
C THR A 48 -16.82 -14.75 4.85
N ASN A 49 -17.09 -13.92 3.85
CA ASN A 49 -18.45 -13.62 3.41
C ASN A 49 -19.13 -14.82 2.72
N ALA A 50 -18.37 -15.68 2.07
CA ALA A 50 -18.88 -16.86 1.39
C ALA A 50 -19.25 -18.01 2.35
N ILE A 51 -18.59 -18.15 3.50
CA ILE A 51 -18.81 -19.21 4.48
C ILE A 51 -20.26 -19.21 5.02
N PRO A 52 -20.83 -18.08 5.49
CA PRO A 52 -22.21 -18.09 5.98
C PRO A 52 -23.24 -18.51 4.94
N GLU A 53 -23.11 -18.04 3.70
CA GLU A 53 -24.03 -18.41 2.62
C GLU A 53 -23.99 -19.91 2.32
N LYS A 54 -22.76 -20.47 2.24
CA LYS A 54 -22.57 -21.91 2.03
C LYS A 54 -23.18 -22.72 3.17
N THR A 55 -22.96 -22.32 4.41
CA THR A 55 -23.50 -22.98 5.61
C THR A 55 -25.05 -22.93 5.62
N MET A 56 -25.65 -21.79 5.28
CA MET A 56 -27.10 -21.67 5.19
C MET A 56 -27.67 -22.57 4.09
N GLY A 57 -27.00 -22.69 2.95
CA GLY A 57 -27.40 -23.61 1.89
C GLY A 57 -27.41 -25.09 2.34
N GLU A 58 -26.38 -25.50 3.07
CA GLU A 58 -26.26 -26.86 3.62
C GLU A 58 -27.34 -27.13 4.66
N ILE A 59 -27.64 -26.20 5.55
CA ILE A 59 -28.69 -26.29 6.55
C ILE A 59 -30.05 -26.41 5.89
N SER A 60 -30.36 -25.62 4.87
CA SER A 60 -31.63 -25.71 4.12
C SER A 60 -31.82 -27.09 3.51
N LYS A 61 -30.77 -27.67 2.93
CA LYS A 61 -30.80 -29.02 2.35
C LYS A 61 -31.10 -30.09 3.43
N LYS A 62 -30.44 -30.00 4.58
CA LYS A 62 -30.62 -30.94 5.69
C LYS A 62 -32.04 -30.82 6.30
N LEU A 63 -32.55 -29.61 6.47
CA LEU A 63 -33.89 -29.38 7.00
C LEU A 63 -34.99 -29.93 6.09
N ALA A 64 -34.77 -29.87 4.76
CA ALA A 64 -35.71 -30.45 3.80
C ALA A 64 -35.86 -31.98 3.94
N GLN A 65 -34.86 -32.67 4.50
CA GLN A 65 -34.81 -34.11 4.68
C GLN A 65 -35.38 -34.56 6.04
N VAL A 66 -35.59 -33.65 6.99
CA VAL A 66 -36.04 -33.97 8.35
C VAL A 66 -37.56 -33.85 8.45
N ARG A 67 -38.19 -34.85 9.11
CA ARG A 67 -39.64 -34.87 9.32
C ARG A 67 -40.01 -34.14 10.62
N VAL A 68 -40.04 -32.81 10.54
CA VAL A 68 -40.51 -31.95 11.62
C VAL A 68 -41.46 -30.91 11.02
N GLY A 69 -42.24 -30.21 11.86
CA GLY A 69 -43.15 -29.18 11.39
C GLY A 69 -42.43 -28.02 10.71
N GLU A 70 -43.08 -27.41 9.73
CA GLU A 70 -42.55 -26.27 8.99
C GLU A 70 -42.17 -25.10 9.89
N ARG A 71 -42.96 -24.86 10.95
CA ARG A 71 -42.67 -23.78 11.92
C ARG A 71 -41.38 -24.00 12.67
N PHE A 72 -41.05 -25.25 13.02
CA PHE A 72 -39.77 -25.60 13.64
C PHE A 72 -38.62 -25.36 12.69
N LYS A 73 -38.74 -25.81 11.43
CA LYS A 73 -37.70 -25.61 10.40
C LYS A 73 -37.41 -24.14 10.20
N GLN A 74 -38.43 -23.32 10.08
CA GLN A 74 -38.27 -21.87 9.87
C GLN A 74 -37.64 -21.17 11.06
N ASN A 75 -38.04 -21.51 12.28
CA ASN A 75 -37.47 -20.96 13.50
C ASN A 75 -35.97 -21.33 13.62
N TYR A 76 -35.64 -22.59 13.36
CA TYR A 76 -34.27 -23.07 13.40
C TYR A 76 -33.40 -22.35 12.35
N TYR A 77 -33.90 -22.28 11.12
CA TYR A 77 -33.22 -21.57 10.03
C TYR A 77 -32.95 -20.10 10.38
N ASN A 78 -33.96 -19.41 10.90
CA ASN A 78 -33.83 -18.00 11.29
C ASN A 78 -32.83 -17.78 12.43
N GLN A 79 -32.83 -18.68 13.44
CA GLN A 79 -31.87 -18.60 14.55
C GLN A 79 -30.43 -18.77 14.07
N VAL A 80 -30.15 -19.74 13.20
CA VAL A 80 -28.82 -19.96 12.65
C VAL A 80 -28.41 -18.78 11.76
N LYS A 81 -29.32 -18.27 10.95
CA LYS A 81 -29.09 -17.10 10.11
C LYS A 81 -28.71 -15.88 10.96
N ASN A 82 -29.42 -15.65 12.07
CA ASN A 82 -29.12 -14.53 12.98
C ASN A 82 -27.75 -14.68 13.63
N ILE A 83 -27.28 -15.89 13.91
CA ILE A 83 -25.97 -16.16 14.44
C ILE A 83 -24.91 -15.88 13.38
N LEU A 84 -25.08 -16.41 12.17
CA LEU A 84 -24.07 -16.30 11.09
C LEU A 84 -24.00 -14.90 10.48
N PHE A 85 -25.12 -14.18 10.40
CA PHE A 85 -25.21 -12.83 9.84
C PHE A 85 -25.49 -11.77 10.91
N GLY A 86 -25.36 -12.11 12.20
CA GLY A 86 -25.62 -11.20 13.30
C GLY A 86 -24.50 -10.15 13.51
N ALA A 87 -24.74 -9.29 14.49
CA ALA A 87 -23.88 -8.14 14.77
C ALA A 87 -22.38 -8.47 14.95
N PRO A 88 -21.96 -9.53 15.67
CA PRO A 88 -20.54 -9.84 15.81
C PRO A 88 -19.85 -10.14 14.49
N TYR A 89 -20.52 -10.86 13.59
CA TYR A 89 -20.00 -11.17 12.25
C TYR A 89 -19.95 -9.92 11.37
N ALA A 90 -21.03 -9.13 11.37
CA ALA A 90 -21.11 -7.89 10.62
C ALA A 90 -20.03 -6.89 11.05
N ASN A 91 -19.78 -6.78 12.37
CA ASN A 91 -18.72 -5.92 12.90
C ASN A 91 -17.33 -6.40 12.47
N ALA A 92 -17.05 -7.70 12.51
CA ALA A 92 -15.78 -8.26 12.06
C ALA A 92 -15.55 -8.00 10.56
N ALA A 93 -16.57 -8.20 9.73
CA ALA A 93 -16.53 -7.91 8.30
C ALA A 93 -16.27 -6.42 8.04
N GLU A 94 -16.95 -5.53 8.77
CA GLU A 94 -16.75 -4.09 8.65
C GLU A 94 -15.32 -3.69 9.00
N HIS A 95 -14.75 -4.21 10.08
CA HIS A 95 -13.36 -3.96 10.46
C HIS A 95 -12.37 -4.44 9.40
N MET A 96 -12.62 -5.58 8.77
CA MET A 96 -11.80 -6.07 7.66
C MET A 96 -11.85 -5.13 6.45
N TRP A 97 -13.03 -4.64 6.09
CA TRP A 97 -13.20 -3.70 4.98
C TRP A 97 -12.58 -2.33 5.28
N GLU A 98 -12.65 -1.86 6.52
CA GLU A 98 -11.98 -0.64 6.96
C GLU A 98 -10.46 -0.78 6.86
N ALA A 99 -9.91 -1.90 7.34
CA ALA A 99 -8.48 -2.19 7.25
C ALA A 99 -8.01 -2.28 5.79
N LEU A 100 -8.82 -2.86 4.90
CA LEU A 100 -8.54 -2.92 3.47
C LEU A 100 -8.47 -1.51 2.86
N ARG A 101 -9.46 -0.67 3.15
CA ARG A 101 -9.48 0.72 2.65
C ARG A 101 -8.28 1.50 3.15
N GLU A 102 -7.92 1.33 4.42
CA GLU A 102 -6.76 2.00 5.01
C GLU A 102 -5.46 1.54 4.33
N ALA A 103 -5.28 0.24 4.10
CA ALA A 103 -4.11 -0.30 3.42
C ALA A 103 -4.01 0.21 1.98
N GLN A 104 -5.12 0.28 1.25
CA GLN A 104 -5.19 0.83 -0.10
C GLN A 104 -4.82 2.32 -0.11
N GLN A 105 -5.33 3.10 0.83
CA GLN A 105 -5.00 4.53 0.94
C GLN A 105 -3.52 4.75 1.24
N LYS A 106 -2.95 3.99 2.17
CA LYS A 106 -1.53 4.07 2.50
C LYS A 106 -0.65 3.66 1.31
N SER A 107 -1.07 2.68 0.52
CA SER A 107 -0.39 2.28 -0.71
C SER A 107 -0.34 3.44 -1.72
N LEU A 108 -1.47 4.14 -1.91
CA LEU A 108 -1.53 5.32 -2.78
C LEU A 108 -0.65 6.45 -2.26
N ASP A 109 -0.62 6.67 -0.94
CA ASP A 109 0.24 7.68 -0.32
C ASP A 109 1.73 7.37 -0.56
N CYS A 110 2.15 6.11 -0.44
CA CYS A 110 3.51 5.67 -0.75
C CYS A 110 3.85 5.85 -2.24
N GLU A 111 2.91 5.57 -3.13
CA GLU A 111 3.06 5.81 -4.58
C GLU A 111 3.31 7.30 -4.87
N GLU A 112 2.52 8.17 -4.26
CA GLU A 112 2.66 9.63 -4.39
C GLU A 112 4.03 10.11 -3.87
N LEU A 113 4.45 9.62 -2.71
CA LEU A 113 5.78 9.93 -2.16
C LEU A 113 6.90 9.46 -3.07
N ALA A 114 6.79 8.27 -3.66
CA ALA A 114 7.78 7.76 -4.60
C ALA A 114 7.85 8.61 -5.87
N LYS A 115 6.72 9.10 -6.38
CA LYS A 115 6.67 10.02 -7.53
C LYS A 115 7.36 11.35 -7.23
N ARG A 116 7.10 11.92 -6.04
CA ARG A 116 7.76 13.15 -5.59
C ARG A 116 9.27 12.95 -5.44
N ALA A 117 9.68 11.82 -4.88
CA ALA A 117 11.08 11.47 -4.76
C ALA A 117 11.75 11.34 -6.14
N GLN A 118 11.08 10.75 -7.12
CA GLN A 118 11.58 10.66 -8.49
C GLN A 118 11.81 12.03 -9.12
N GLN A 119 10.87 12.95 -8.94
CA GLN A 119 11.02 14.33 -9.41
C GLN A 119 12.18 15.04 -8.74
N ALA A 120 12.36 14.84 -7.43
CA ALA A 120 13.49 15.39 -6.69
C ALA A 120 14.83 14.82 -7.17
N ILE A 121 14.88 13.51 -7.46
CA ILE A 121 16.07 12.84 -8.02
C ILE A 121 16.45 13.49 -9.35
N LEU A 122 15.51 13.71 -10.26
CA LEU A 122 15.77 14.34 -11.56
C LEU A 122 16.33 15.76 -11.39
N ARG A 123 15.75 16.55 -10.50
CA ARG A 123 16.24 17.92 -10.22
C ARG A 123 17.64 17.91 -9.62
N LEU A 124 17.92 17.00 -8.72
CA LEU A 124 19.24 16.88 -8.09
C LEU A 124 20.28 16.40 -9.08
N GLN A 125 19.94 15.48 -9.97
CA GLN A 125 20.82 15.02 -11.05
C GLN A 125 21.18 16.17 -12.00
N GLU A 126 20.19 16.95 -12.42
CA GLU A 126 20.41 18.13 -13.28
C GLU A 126 21.30 19.16 -12.58
N LYS A 127 21.02 19.47 -11.32
CA LYS A 127 21.83 20.38 -10.52
C LYS A 127 23.28 19.89 -10.39
N LEU A 128 23.45 18.59 -10.16
CA LEU A 128 24.78 17.99 -10.05
C LEU A 128 25.56 18.10 -11.35
N GLU A 129 24.93 17.84 -12.49
CA GLU A 129 25.57 17.99 -13.81
C GLU A 129 25.97 19.44 -14.07
N ASN A 130 25.11 20.40 -13.75
CA ASN A 130 25.40 21.83 -13.91
C ASN A 130 26.59 22.27 -13.04
N LEU A 131 26.64 21.81 -11.80
CA LEU A 131 27.75 22.10 -10.88
C LEU A 131 29.07 21.51 -11.38
N LYS A 132 29.05 20.29 -11.87
CA LYS A 132 30.23 19.62 -12.45
C LYS A 132 30.72 20.34 -13.71
N ALA A 133 29.81 20.78 -14.58
CA ALA A 133 30.13 21.53 -15.78
C ALA A 133 30.77 22.90 -15.43
N GLU A 134 30.24 23.59 -14.43
CA GLU A 134 30.80 24.85 -13.94
C GLU A 134 32.18 24.64 -13.34
N ARG A 135 32.41 23.58 -12.59
CA ARG A 135 33.72 23.21 -12.04
C ARG A 135 34.72 22.96 -13.13
N GLU A 136 34.38 22.22 -14.19
CA GLU A 136 35.24 21.98 -15.35
C GLU A 136 35.61 23.28 -16.05
N ARG A 137 34.64 24.19 -16.25
CA ARG A 137 34.93 25.52 -16.86
C ARG A 137 35.89 26.33 -16.03
N LEU A 138 35.75 26.34 -14.71
CA LEU A 138 36.69 27.07 -13.84
C LEU A 138 38.08 26.45 -13.84
N GLN A 139 38.19 25.14 -13.88
CA GLN A 139 39.48 24.44 -13.97
C GLN A 139 40.15 24.69 -15.30
N ALA A 140 39.40 24.62 -16.41
CA ALA A 140 39.94 24.91 -17.75
C ALA A 140 40.40 26.37 -17.87
N GLY A 141 39.58 27.33 -17.35
CA GLY A 141 39.95 28.75 -17.31
C GLY A 141 41.20 29.05 -16.48
N GLY A 142 41.37 28.31 -15.34
CA GLY A 142 42.55 28.42 -14.49
C GLY A 142 43.82 27.88 -15.11
N GLY A 143 43.71 26.92 -16.05
CA GLY A 143 44.80 26.32 -16.75
C GLY A 143 45.51 27.23 -17.76
N PHE A 144 44.88 28.32 -18.12
CA PHE A 144 45.43 29.30 -19.08
C PHE A 144 46.10 30.51 -18.42
N ARG A 145 46.18 30.53 -17.13
CA ARG A 145 46.93 31.55 -16.39
C ARG A 145 48.37 31.09 -16.07
#